data_a74d524d7910401bed040e9403604187
#
_entry.id   a74d524d7910401bed040e9403604187
#
_cell.length_a   1.000
_cell.length_b   1.000
_cell.length_c   1.000
_cell.angle_alpha   90.00
_cell.angle_beta   90.00
_cell.angle_gamma   90.00
#
_symmetry.space_group_name_H-M   'P 1'
#
loop_
_entity.id
_entity.type
_entity.pdbx_description
1 polymer ?
#
loop_
_entity_poly.entity_id
_entity_poly.type
_entity_poly.pdbx_seq_one_letter_code
_entity_poly.pdbx_strand_id
1 'polypeptide(L)'
;VFRLLDWGDRIGLRLREDGQVRRQGEGLAGVAEADDLAVRAARLLKDAANIVQGADIIVEKHVPAGGGFGGGSSDAATVLVVLNRLWRAGLDEDALAALGLRLGADVPVFVRGRNAWAEGVGERLQPIVLAPAWYVVVEPGVHVPTPALFADPDLTRGSPVAKIEDFASGTLVGNAFEPVLRRREPAVEAAFAALSDIGTARLTGSGSGCFVEFASQSAAEQGRSKLPKELRARVAAGVARSPLLDALEQH
;
A
#
# COMPACT_ATOMS: atom_id res chain seq x y z
N VAL A 1 0.42 -3.10 -11.51
CA VAL A 1 -0.65 -2.09 -11.43
C VAL A 1 -0.94 -1.78 -9.98
N PHE A 2 -0.98 -0.50 -9.65
CA PHE A 2 -1.46 -0.01 -8.36
C PHE A 2 -2.93 0.38 -8.46
N ARG A 3 -3.74 -0.18 -7.57
CA ARG A 3 -5.14 0.15 -7.36
C ARG A 3 -5.33 0.67 -5.95
N LEU A 4 -5.78 1.91 -5.81
CA LEU A 4 -6.10 2.48 -4.51
C LEU A 4 -7.45 1.96 -4.01
N LEU A 5 -7.54 1.75 -2.70
CA LEU A 5 -8.75 1.30 -2.02
C LEU A 5 -9.24 2.39 -1.04
N ASP A 6 -10.51 2.36 -0.69
CA ASP A 6 -11.10 3.18 0.37
C ASP A 6 -10.76 2.70 1.79
N TRP A 7 -9.71 1.89 1.89
CA TRP A 7 -9.21 1.32 3.13
C TRP A 7 -7.81 1.84 3.43
N GLY A 8 -7.65 2.55 4.52
CA GLY A 8 -6.39 3.19 4.92
C GLY A 8 -6.28 3.35 6.42
N ASP A 9 -5.09 3.72 6.85
CA ASP A 9 -4.78 4.09 8.23
C ASP A 9 -5.20 5.54 8.51
N ARG A 10 -5.28 5.91 9.78
CA ARG A 10 -5.50 7.31 10.18
C ARG A 10 -4.21 7.89 10.71
N ILE A 11 -3.83 9.05 10.20
CA ILE A 11 -2.62 9.76 10.60
C ILE A 11 -3.01 11.07 11.29
N GLY A 12 -2.63 11.19 12.56
CA GLY A 12 -2.73 12.43 13.31
C GLY A 12 -1.38 13.15 13.32
N LEU A 13 -1.37 14.44 12.99
CA LEU A 13 -0.17 15.28 12.99
C LEU A 13 -0.39 16.52 13.84
N ARG A 14 0.57 16.84 14.71
CA ARG A 14 0.60 18.04 15.51
C ARG A 14 1.96 18.70 15.41
N LEU A 15 2.01 19.98 15.05
CA LEU A 15 3.26 20.73 14.96
C LEU A 15 3.89 20.95 16.34
N ARG A 16 5.22 20.98 16.36
CA ARG A 16 6.06 21.20 17.53
C ARG A 16 7.04 22.34 17.27
N GLU A 17 7.25 23.19 18.28
CA GLU A 17 8.22 24.29 18.18
C GLU A 17 9.64 23.87 18.55
N ASP A 18 9.80 22.74 19.28
CA ASP A 18 11.10 22.24 19.74
C ASP A 18 11.93 21.53 18.65
N GLY A 19 11.43 21.50 17.42
CA GLY A 19 12.10 20.90 16.27
C GLY A 19 12.16 19.38 16.27
N GLN A 20 11.57 18.70 17.25
CA GLN A 20 11.65 17.24 17.37
C GLN A 20 10.54 16.56 16.55
N VAL A 21 10.90 15.45 15.88
CA VAL A 21 9.93 14.55 15.25
C VAL A 21 9.81 13.30 16.11
N ARG A 22 8.62 13.06 16.62
CA ARG A 22 8.33 11.97 17.57
C ARG A 22 7.10 11.19 17.14
N ARG A 23 7.15 9.86 17.31
CA ARG A 23 5.96 9.02 17.29
C ARG A 23 5.26 9.10 18.63
N GLN A 24 3.95 9.28 18.63
CA GLN A 24 3.09 9.19 19.80
C GLN A 24 2.35 7.84 19.81
N GLY A 25 2.12 7.28 21.01
CA GLY A 25 1.50 5.98 21.19
C GLY A 25 2.45 4.80 21.00
N GLU A 26 1.90 3.59 21.01
CA GLU A 26 2.70 2.35 20.99
C GLU A 26 3.35 2.06 19.63
N GLY A 27 2.80 2.63 18.54
CA GLY A 27 3.26 2.38 17.18
C GLY A 27 3.03 0.94 16.71
N LEU A 28 3.76 0.51 15.68
CA LEU A 28 3.74 -0.87 15.21
C LEU A 28 4.57 -1.76 16.14
N ALA A 29 3.99 -2.87 16.59
CA ALA A 29 4.68 -3.85 17.41
C ALA A 29 5.97 -4.33 16.71
N GLY A 30 7.10 -4.28 17.41
CA GLY A 30 8.41 -4.70 16.89
C GLY A 30 9.10 -3.69 15.96
N VAL A 31 8.51 -2.50 15.69
CA VAL A 31 9.13 -1.44 14.87
C VAL A 31 9.63 -0.33 15.79
N ALA A 32 10.95 -0.14 15.82
CA ALA A 32 11.54 1.00 16.53
C ALA A 32 11.10 2.33 15.89
N GLU A 33 11.02 3.41 16.67
CA GLU A 33 10.61 4.73 16.13
C GLU A 33 11.51 5.18 14.96
N ALA A 34 12.80 4.87 15.03
CA ALA A 34 13.76 5.23 13.98
C ALA A 34 13.50 4.52 12.64
N ASP A 35 12.87 3.34 12.69
CA ASP A 35 12.57 2.52 11.52
C ASP A 35 11.14 2.74 10.99
N ASP A 36 10.31 3.46 11.74
CA ASP A 36 8.95 3.79 11.35
C ASP A 36 8.95 4.71 10.12
N LEU A 37 8.32 4.25 9.04
CA LEU A 37 8.30 4.98 7.76
C LEU A 37 7.65 6.36 7.86
N ALA A 38 6.64 6.53 8.71
CA ALA A 38 5.99 7.81 8.95
C ALA A 38 6.95 8.81 9.62
N VAL A 39 7.71 8.35 10.62
CA VAL A 39 8.73 9.17 11.30
C VAL A 39 9.89 9.50 10.35
N ARG A 40 10.36 8.51 9.60
CA ARG A 40 11.42 8.70 8.60
C ARG A 40 11.00 9.69 7.51
N ALA A 41 9.73 9.64 7.07
CA ALA A 41 9.16 10.57 6.10
C ALA A 41 9.20 12.02 6.60
N ALA A 42 8.77 12.24 7.85
CA ALA A 42 8.82 13.56 8.46
C ALA A 42 10.25 14.09 8.59
N ARG A 43 11.19 13.27 9.07
CA ARG A 43 12.61 13.65 9.19
C ARG A 43 13.21 13.97 7.82
N LEU A 44 12.93 13.13 6.83
CA LEU A 44 13.43 13.33 5.47
C LEU A 44 12.93 14.63 4.83
N LEU A 45 11.64 14.94 4.98
CA LEU A 45 11.07 16.20 4.50
C LEU A 45 11.66 17.40 5.24
N LYS A 46 11.78 17.31 6.58
CA LYS A 46 12.36 18.34 7.43
C LYS A 46 13.77 18.72 6.97
N ASP A 47 14.61 17.71 6.72
CA ASP A 47 16.00 17.91 6.26
C ASP A 47 16.04 18.49 4.84
N ALA A 48 15.22 17.97 3.92
CA ALA A 48 15.20 18.41 2.52
C ALA A 48 14.74 19.87 2.35
N ALA A 49 13.83 20.33 3.20
CA ALA A 49 13.27 21.70 3.15
C ALA A 49 13.83 22.64 4.23
N ASN A 50 14.86 22.22 4.99
CA ASN A 50 15.47 22.99 6.10
C ASN A 50 14.44 23.50 7.13
N ILE A 51 13.47 22.67 7.48
CA ILE A 51 12.40 23.02 8.42
C ILE A 51 12.94 23.01 9.86
N VAL A 52 12.65 24.08 10.62
CA VAL A 52 13.04 24.18 12.04
C VAL A 52 12.02 23.46 12.93
N GLN A 53 10.75 23.55 12.59
CA GLN A 53 9.65 22.94 13.35
C GLN A 53 9.74 21.41 13.38
N GLY A 54 9.18 20.83 14.43
CA GLY A 54 8.98 19.38 14.59
C GLY A 54 7.54 18.97 14.39
N ALA A 55 7.27 17.68 14.60
CA ALA A 55 5.91 17.14 14.59
C ALA A 55 5.79 15.94 15.52
N ASP A 56 4.64 15.83 16.20
CA ASP A 56 4.14 14.57 16.76
C ASP A 56 3.34 13.84 15.69
N ILE A 57 3.57 12.54 15.58
CA ILE A 57 2.94 11.65 14.60
C ILE A 57 2.21 10.54 15.35
N ILE A 58 0.91 10.40 15.10
CA ILE A 58 0.08 9.32 15.61
C ILE A 58 -0.37 8.49 14.40
N VAL A 59 -0.18 7.19 14.45
CA VAL A 59 -0.64 6.26 13.41
C VAL A 59 -1.63 5.27 14.02
N GLU A 60 -2.90 5.38 13.62
CA GLU A 60 -3.94 4.41 13.95
C GLU A 60 -4.03 3.39 12.81
N LYS A 61 -3.50 2.19 13.05
CA LYS A 61 -3.38 1.13 12.04
C LYS A 61 -4.69 0.38 11.83
N HIS A 62 -5.16 0.40 10.60
CA HIS A 62 -6.27 -0.40 10.09
C HIS A 62 -5.83 -1.34 8.98
N VAL A 63 -4.75 -0.99 8.28
CA VAL A 63 -4.14 -1.83 7.23
C VAL A 63 -3.06 -2.69 7.85
N PRO A 64 -3.13 -4.02 7.73
CA PRO A 64 -2.12 -4.92 8.29
C PRO A 64 -0.72 -4.65 7.76
N ALA A 65 0.27 -4.71 8.64
CA ALA A 65 1.65 -4.58 8.25
C ALA A 65 2.16 -5.87 7.59
N GLY A 66 2.96 -5.74 6.53
CA GLY A 66 3.62 -6.89 5.89
C GLY A 66 2.74 -7.75 4.99
N GLY A 67 1.49 -7.33 4.72
CA GLY A 67 0.56 -8.06 3.84
C GLY A 67 0.63 -7.69 2.35
N GLY A 68 1.57 -6.85 1.92
CA GLY A 68 1.62 -6.39 0.52
C GLY A 68 0.52 -5.37 0.15
N PHE A 69 -0.13 -4.76 1.15
CA PHE A 69 -1.20 -3.77 0.95
C PHE A 69 -0.69 -2.33 0.84
N GLY A 70 0.61 -2.10 1.03
CA GLY A 70 1.21 -0.77 0.92
C GLY A 70 0.91 0.18 2.09
N GLY A 71 0.36 -0.29 3.23
CA GLY A 71 -0.05 0.56 4.35
C GLY A 71 1.07 1.48 4.86
N GLY A 72 2.26 0.95 5.16
CA GLY A 72 3.38 1.76 5.63
C GLY A 72 3.86 2.79 4.60
N SER A 73 3.81 2.45 3.30
CA SER A 73 4.14 3.39 2.21
C SER A 73 3.07 4.49 2.08
N SER A 74 1.80 4.14 2.28
CA SER A 74 0.70 5.11 2.34
C SER A 74 0.83 6.06 3.54
N ASP A 75 1.22 5.53 4.71
CA ASP A 75 1.46 6.34 5.91
C ASP A 75 2.57 7.36 5.66
N ALA A 76 3.71 6.89 5.12
CA ALA A 76 4.84 7.76 4.78
C ALA A 76 4.46 8.85 3.77
N ALA A 77 3.73 8.49 2.71
CA ALA A 77 3.25 9.45 1.72
C ALA A 77 2.31 10.49 2.35
N THR A 78 1.37 10.05 3.20
CA THR A 78 0.46 10.95 3.93
C THR A 78 1.25 11.95 4.76
N VAL A 79 2.26 11.49 5.50
CA VAL A 79 3.12 12.37 6.30
C VAL A 79 3.88 13.37 5.43
N LEU A 80 4.47 12.93 4.31
CA LEU A 80 5.17 13.83 3.37
C LEU A 80 4.23 14.93 2.86
N VAL A 81 3.06 14.55 2.34
CA VAL A 81 2.12 15.47 1.72
C VAL A 81 1.53 16.45 2.73
N VAL A 82 1.08 15.95 3.89
CA VAL A 82 0.43 16.79 4.90
C VAL A 82 1.43 17.71 5.60
N LEU A 83 2.62 17.21 5.98
CA LEU A 83 3.64 18.05 6.60
C LEU A 83 4.23 19.06 5.62
N ASN A 84 4.34 18.75 4.32
CA ASN A 84 4.73 19.73 3.31
C ASN A 84 3.80 20.96 3.34
N ARG A 85 2.49 20.73 3.52
CA ARG A 85 1.50 21.80 3.63
C ARG A 85 1.58 22.51 5.00
N LEU A 86 1.59 21.74 6.11
CA LEU A 86 1.59 22.30 7.47
C LEU A 86 2.86 23.09 7.77
N TRP A 87 4.01 22.61 7.35
CA TRP A 87 5.29 23.31 7.51
C TRP A 87 5.53 24.39 6.44
N ARG A 88 4.65 24.48 5.43
CA ARG A 88 4.81 25.37 4.26
C ARG A 88 6.16 25.15 3.56
N ALA A 89 6.55 23.89 3.42
CA ALA A 89 7.85 23.52 2.84
C ALA A 89 7.94 23.83 1.35
N GLY A 90 6.80 23.93 0.63
CA GLY A 90 6.73 24.41 -0.75
C GLY A 90 7.23 23.45 -1.81
N LEU A 91 7.40 22.15 -1.48
CA LEU A 91 7.77 21.15 -2.47
C LEU A 91 6.55 20.79 -3.33
N ASP A 92 6.78 20.61 -4.63
CA ASP A 92 5.78 20.10 -5.55
C ASP A 92 5.61 18.58 -5.46
N GLU A 93 4.64 18.04 -6.21
CA GLU A 93 4.32 16.61 -6.22
C GLU A 93 5.52 15.76 -6.66
N ASP A 94 6.31 16.21 -7.64
CA ASP A 94 7.46 15.46 -8.15
C ASP A 94 8.59 15.43 -7.13
N ALA A 95 8.88 16.52 -6.46
CA ALA A 95 9.86 16.56 -5.38
C ALA A 95 9.46 15.68 -4.19
N LEU A 96 8.18 15.70 -3.80
CA LEU A 96 7.65 14.81 -2.76
C LEU A 96 7.72 13.33 -3.17
N ALA A 97 7.39 13.00 -4.42
CA ALA A 97 7.51 11.64 -4.95
C ALA A 97 8.97 11.16 -4.95
N ALA A 98 9.91 12.04 -5.33
CA ALA A 98 11.34 11.74 -5.28
C ALA A 98 11.85 11.50 -3.85
N LEU A 99 11.39 12.27 -2.87
CA LEU A 99 11.66 11.99 -1.46
C LEU A 99 11.04 10.66 -1.03
N GLY A 100 9.79 10.40 -1.44
CA GLY A 100 9.09 9.15 -1.16
C GLY A 100 9.83 7.91 -1.67
N LEU A 101 10.43 7.99 -2.85
CA LEU A 101 11.22 6.89 -3.42
C LEU A 101 12.41 6.48 -2.54
N ARG A 102 13.00 7.42 -1.79
CA ARG A 102 14.09 7.12 -0.83
C ARG A 102 13.61 6.34 0.40
N LEU A 103 12.31 6.34 0.67
CA LEU A 103 11.69 5.58 1.77
C LEU A 103 11.23 4.20 1.32
N GLY A 104 10.74 4.09 0.09
CA GLY A 104 10.29 2.84 -0.49
C GLY A 104 9.72 3.02 -1.90
N ALA A 105 9.83 1.97 -2.73
CA ALA A 105 9.42 1.97 -4.13
C ALA A 105 7.92 2.32 -4.33
N ASP A 106 7.07 1.96 -3.37
CA ASP A 106 5.62 2.17 -3.44
C ASP A 106 5.19 3.57 -2.93
N VAL A 107 6.05 4.30 -2.21
CA VAL A 107 5.67 5.61 -1.64
C VAL A 107 5.26 6.63 -2.70
N PRO A 108 5.94 6.73 -3.87
CA PRO A 108 5.57 7.68 -4.91
C PRO A 108 4.12 7.56 -5.41
N VAL A 109 3.58 6.34 -5.54
CA VAL A 109 2.20 6.17 -6.01
C VAL A 109 1.19 6.74 -5.01
N PHE A 110 1.46 6.62 -3.71
CA PHE A 110 0.61 7.18 -2.66
C PHE A 110 0.77 8.70 -2.54
N VAL A 111 1.96 9.26 -2.80
CA VAL A 111 2.16 10.71 -2.93
C VAL A 111 1.32 11.27 -4.06
N ARG A 112 1.33 10.63 -5.24
CA ARG A 112 0.52 11.03 -6.39
C ARG A 112 -0.97 10.78 -6.20
N GLY A 113 -1.33 9.84 -5.33
CA GLY A 113 -2.70 9.55 -4.93
C GLY A 113 -3.64 9.14 -6.07
N ARG A 114 -3.12 8.45 -7.10
CA ARG A 114 -3.89 7.98 -8.27
C ARG A 114 -3.48 6.56 -8.62
N ASN A 115 -4.41 5.81 -9.23
CA ASN A 115 -4.10 4.50 -9.79
C ASN A 115 -3.03 4.62 -10.86
N ALA A 116 -2.09 3.68 -10.90
CA ALA A 116 -0.96 3.76 -11.81
C ALA A 116 -0.52 2.41 -12.36
N TRP A 117 -0.08 2.42 -13.58
CA TRP A 117 0.83 1.43 -14.14
C TRP A 117 2.24 1.77 -13.67
N ALA A 118 2.96 0.80 -13.14
CA ALA A 118 4.31 0.99 -12.61
C ALA A 118 5.30 0.09 -13.34
N GLU A 119 6.44 0.64 -13.68
CA GLU A 119 7.57 -0.04 -14.30
C GLU A 119 8.86 0.20 -13.51
N GLY A 120 9.93 -0.50 -13.90
CA GLY A 120 11.19 -0.46 -13.18
C GLY A 120 11.08 -1.18 -11.84
N VAL A 121 11.55 -0.56 -10.76
CA VAL A 121 11.33 -1.05 -9.39
C VAL A 121 10.05 -0.47 -8.76
N GLY A 122 9.21 0.22 -9.56
CA GLY A 122 7.98 0.87 -9.13
C GLY A 122 8.00 2.40 -9.24
N GLU A 123 9.13 2.99 -9.65
CA GLU A 123 9.37 4.42 -9.71
C GLU A 123 8.80 5.10 -10.96
N ARG A 124 8.68 4.37 -12.07
CA ARG A 124 8.10 4.90 -13.30
C ARG A 124 6.60 4.67 -13.30
N LEU A 125 5.88 5.69 -12.92
CA LEU A 125 4.43 5.66 -12.74
C LEU A 125 3.72 6.36 -13.90
N GLN A 126 2.82 5.63 -14.57
CA GLN A 126 1.89 6.18 -15.55
C GLN A 126 0.47 6.10 -14.97
N PRO A 127 -0.22 7.22 -14.77
CA PRO A 127 -1.61 7.20 -14.31
C PRO A 127 -2.50 6.41 -15.26
N ILE A 128 -3.40 5.59 -14.68
CA ILE A 128 -4.37 4.79 -15.44
C ILE A 128 -5.78 4.96 -14.86
N VAL A 129 -6.77 4.84 -15.73
CA VAL A 129 -8.17 4.78 -15.35
C VAL A 129 -8.59 3.33 -15.26
N LEU A 130 -9.06 2.91 -14.09
CA LEU A 130 -9.56 1.57 -13.84
C LEU A 130 -11.08 1.62 -13.67
N ALA A 131 -11.78 0.62 -14.18
CA ALA A 131 -13.22 0.50 -13.98
C ALA A 131 -13.56 0.43 -12.47
N PRO A 132 -14.72 0.94 -12.04
CA PRO A 132 -15.19 0.74 -10.67
C PRO A 132 -15.22 -0.74 -10.31
N ALA A 133 -14.67 -1.09 -9.16
CA ALA A 133 -14.61 -2.47 -8.67
C ALA A 133 -14.62 -2.51 -7.15
N TRP A 134 -15.01 -3.65 -6.61
CA TRP A 134 -15.00 -3.97 -5.19
C TRP A 134 -14.10 -5.17 -4.94
N TYR A 135 -13.51 -5.25 -3.79
CA TYR A 135 -12.55 -6.27 -3.46
C TYR A 135 -12.90 -6.95 -2.15
N VAL A 136 -12.84 -8.28 -2.14
CA VAL A 136 -12.69 -9.03 -0.87
C VAL A 136 -11.21 -9.26 -0.69
N VAL A 137 -10.65 -8.66 0.35
CA VAL A 137 -9.23 -8.72 0.69
C VAL A 137 -9.08 -9.62 1.91
N VAL A 138 -8.13 -10.55 1.87
CA VAL A 138 -7.81 -11.48 2.96
C VAL A 138 -6.38 -11.29 3.41
N GLU A 139 -6.17 -11.21 4.73
CA GLU A 139 -4.86 -11.24 5.39
C GLU A 139 -4.60 -12.64 5.94
N PRO A 140 -3.65 -13.42 5.37
CA PRO A 140 -3.32 -14.75 5.86
C PRO A 140 -2.62 -14.79 7.22
N GLY A 141 -2.18 -13.64 7.75
CA GLY A 141 -1.52 -13.54 9.07
C GLY A 141 -0.05 -13.98 9.08
N VAL A 142 0.57 -14.12 7.92
CA VAL A 142 2.01 -14.44 7.78
C VAL A 142 2.73 -13.31 7.06
N HIS A 143 3.97 -13.07 7.45
CA HIS A 143 4.85 -12.08 6.84
C HIS A 143 6.07 -12.76 6.23
N VAL A 144 6.27 -12.56 4.93
CA VAL A 144 7.48 -13.04 4.24
C VAL A 144 8.27 -11.83 3.76
N PRO A 145 9.53 -11.67 4.22
CA PRO A 145 10.35 -10.56 3.77
C PRO A 145 10.56 -10.57 2.25
N THR A 146 10.23 -9.48 1.59
CA THR A 146 10.35 -9.32 0.13
C THR A 146 11.73 -9.72 -0.42
N PRO A 147 12.88 -9.39 0.23
CA PRO A 147 14.18 -9.86 -0.23
C PRO A 147 14.32 -11.39 -0.26
N ALA A 148 13.70 -12.10 0.68
CA ALA A 148 13.71 -13.56 0.70
C ALA A 148 12.92 -14.16 -0.48
N LEU A 149 11.85 -13.50 -0.92
CA LEU A 149 11.10 -13.91 -2.12
C LEU A 149 11.90 -13.67 -3.39
N PHE A 150 12.56 -12.51 -3.50
CA PHE A 150 13.44 -12.25 -4.64
C PHE A 150 14.64 -13.21 -4.73
N ALA A 151 15.12 -13.73 -3.59
CA ALA A 151 16.20 -14.71 -3.54
C ALA A 151 15.74 -16.16 -3.81
N ASP A 152 14.42 -16.42 -3.84
CA ASP A 152 13.88 -17.77 -4.03
C ASP A 152 14.31 -18.36 -5.38
N PRO A 153 14.89 -19.57 -5.42
CA PRO A 153 15.35 -20.19 -6.66
C PRO A 153 14.23 -20.50 -7.65
N ASP A 154 13.01 -20.69 -7.17
CA ASP A 154 11.85 -21.04 -7.98
C ASP A 154 11.07 -19.80 -8.45
N LEU A 155 11.53 -18.60 -8.09
CA LEU A 155 10.93 -17.38 -8.62
C LEU A 155 11.15 -17.28 -10.12
N THR A 156 10.07 -17.22 -10.90
CA THR A 156 10.15 -17.01 -12.33
C THR A 156 10.80 -15.66 -12.64
N ARG A 157 11.95 -15.69 -13.29
CA ARG A 157 12.70 -14.52 -13.76
C ARG A 157 12.70 -14.49 -15.29
N GLY A 158 12.69 -13.31 -15.88
CA GLY A 158 12.72 -13.16 -17.32
C GLY A 158 11.37 -13.39 -18.00
N SER A 159 10.26 -13.18 -17.29
CA SER A 159 8.94 -13.08 -17.92
C SER A 159 8.95 -12.02 -19.02
N PRO A 160 8.18 -12.20 -20.11
CA PRO A 160 8.01 -11.15 -21.11
C PRO A 160 7.63 -9.81 -20.45
N VAL A 161 8.12 -8.72 -21.03
CA VAL A 161 7.75 -7.39 -20.54
C VAL A 161 6.24 -7.21 -20.69
N ALA A 162 5.58 -6.99 -19.56
CA ALA A 162 4.15 -6.74 -19.52
C ALA A 162 3.85 -5.39 -20.20
N LYS A 163 2.73 -5.31 -20.92
CA LYS A 163 2.23 -4.08 -21.52
C LYS A 163 0.91 -3.68 -20.88
N ILE A 164 0.66 -2.39 -20.82
CA ILE A 164 -0.57 -1.84 -20.26
C ILE A 164 -1.82 -2.34 -21.02
N GLU A 165 -1.69 -2.58 -22.34
CA GLU A 165 -2.75 -3.10 -23.18
C GLU A 165 -3.12 -4.55 -22.81
N ASP A 166 -2.12 -5.37 -22.44
CA ASP A 166 -2.32 -6.76 -22.01
C ASP A 166 -3.06 -6.80 -20.67
N PHE A 167 -2.78 -5.85 -19.79
CA PHE A 167 -3.53 -5.69 -18.55
C PHE A 167 -4.95 -5.20 -18.80
N ALA A 168 -5.13 -4.20 -19.65
CA ALA A 168 -6.45 -3.63 -19.99
C ALA A 168 -7.37 -4.65 -20.66
N SER A 169 -6.81 -5.58 -21.46
CA SER A 169 -7.55 -6.67 -22.08
C SER A 169 -7.81 -7.86 -21.14
N GLY A 170 -7.26 -7.84 -19.91
CA GLY A 170 -7.36 -8.95 -18.97
C GLY A 170 -6.48 -10.16 -19.29
N THR A 171 -5.58 -10.04 -20.27
CA THR A 171 -4.66 -11.11 -20.66
C THR A 171 -3.50 -11.28 -19.68
N LEU A 172 -3.14 -10.20 -18.95
CA LEU A 172 -2.07 -10.19 -17.97
C LEU A 172 -2.63 -9.96 -16.56
N VAL A 173 -2.71 -11.02 -15.77
CA VAL A 173 -3.29 -10.98 -14.42
C VAL A 173 -2.49 -11.77 -13.39
N GLY A 174 -1.26 -12.17 -13.71
CA GLY A 174 -0.41 -12.99 -12.86
C GLY A 174 0.44 -12.16 -11.86
N ASN A 175 0.91 -12.85 -10.81
CA ASN A 175 1.90 -12.34 -9.88
C ASN A 175 3.01 -13.39 -9.73
N ALA A 176 4.26 -13.03 -10.05
CA ALA A 176 5.40 -13.97 -10.03
C ALA A 176 5.67 -14.56 -8.64
N PHE A 177 5.31 -13.85 -7.55
CA PHE A 177 5.47 -14.35 -6.20
C PHE A 177 4.39 -15.35 -5.79
N GLU A 178 3.24 -15.37 -6.45
CA GLU A 178 2.12 -16.22 -6.07
C GLU A 178 2.47 -17.72 -5.99
N PRO A 179 3.08 -18.36 -7.03
CA PRO A 179 3.42 -19.78 -6.97
C PRO A 179 4.42 -20.08 -5.83
N VAL A 180 5.36 -19.17 -5.58
CA VAL A 180 6.36 -19.31 -4.53
C VAL A 180 5.72 -19.25 -3.15
N LEU A 181 4.88 -18.24 -2.89
CA LEU A 181 4.22 -18.05 -1.61
C LEU A 181 3.22 -19.15 -1.29
N ARG A 182 2.41 -19.55 -2.24
CA ARG A 182 1.43 -20.65 -2.05
C ARG A 182 2.10 -21.95 -1.67
N ARG A 183 3.28 -22.24 -2.24
CA ARG A 183 4.06 -23.43 -1.87
C ARG A 183 4.71 -23.32 -0.50
N ARG A 184 5.24 -22.15 -0.15
CA ARG A 184 6.01 -21.95 1.09
C ARG A 184 5.16 -21.72 2.32
N GLU A 185 4.01 -21.10 2.16
CA GLU A 185 3.18 -20.60 3.25
C GLU A 185 1.79 -21.26 3.22
N PRO A 186 1.55 -22.30 4.02
CA PRO A 186 0.25 -22.98 4.06
C PRO A 186 -0.93 -22.05 4.33
N ALA A 187 -0.72 -20.95 5.09
CA ALA A 187 -1.76 -19.96 5.36
C ALA A 187 -2.14 -19.18 4.10
N VAL A 188 -1.18 -18.91 3.20
CA VAL A 188 -1.46 -18.27 1.89
C VAL A 188 -2.22 -19.23 0.99
N GLU A 189 -1.82 -20.51 0.92
CA GLU A 189 -2.54 -21.52 0.14
C GLU A 189 -3.98 -21.71 0.64
N ALA A 190 -4.19 -21.76 1.95
CA ALA A 190 -5.52 -21.85 2.53
C ALA A 190 -6.40 -20.62 2.20
N ALA A 191 -5.81 -19.41 2.23
CA ALA A 191 -6.51 -18.20 1.82
C ALA A 191 -6.87 -18.21 0.32
N PHE A 192 -5.96 -18.67 -0.54
CA PHE A 192 -6.23 -18.85 -1.97
C PHE A 192 -7.34 -19.86 -2.22
N ALA A 193 -7.32 -21.02 -1.56
CA ALA A 193 -8.35 -22.04 -1.68
C ALA A 193 -9.73 -21.47 -1.32
N ALA A 194 -9.85 -20.82 -0.16
CA ALA A 194 -11.11 -20.20 0.27
C ALA A 194 -11.59 -19.09 -0.67
N LEU A 195 -10.68 -18.24 -1.18
CA LEU A 195 -11.03 -17.20 -2.15
C LEU A 195 -11.43 -17.76 -3.51
N SER A 196 -10.88 -18.90 -3.92
CA SER A 196 -11.22 -19.55 -5.20
C SER A 196 -12.68 -20.04 -5.24
N ASP A 197 -13.30 -20.27 -4.10
CA ASP A 197 -14.74 -20.63 -4.01
C ASP A 197 -15.66 -19.43 -4.31
N ILE A 198 -15.15 -18.21 -4.26
CA ILE A 198 -15.94 -16.99 -4.46
C ILE A 198 -15.52 -16.17 -5.69
N GLY A 199 -14.42 -16.52 -6.34
CA GLY A 199 -13.95 -15.85 -7.54
C GLY A 199 -12.48 -16.15 -7.88
N THR A 200 -11.90 -15.35 -8.78
CA THR A 200 -10.50 -15.50 -9.15
C THR A 200 -9.61 -14.89 -8.07
N ALA A 201 -8.99 -15.75 -7.27
CA ALA A 201 -8.04 -15.33 -6.23
C ALA A 201 -6.73 -14.81 -6.84
N ARG A 202 -6.18 -13.75 -6.26
CA ARG A 202 -4.91 -13.12 -6.67
C ARG A 202 -4.10 -12.70 -5.45
N LEU A 203 -2.78 -12.67 -5.61
CA LEU A 203 -1.85 -12.13 -4.61
C LEU A 203 -1.65 -10.62 -4.83
N THR A 204 -1.62 -9.82 -3.74
CA THR A 204 -1.28 -8.39 -3.82
C THR A 204 0.19 -8.13 -3.48
N GLY A 205 0.87 -7.35 -4.33
CA GLY A 205 2.28 -6.98 -4.14
C GLY A 205 3.19 -8.19 -3.96
N SER A 206 4.07 -8.14 -2.98
CA SER A 206 4.91 -9.27 -2.55
C SER A 206 4.21 -10.21 -1.57
N GLY A 207 2.91 -10.03 -1.33
CA GLY A 207 2.13 -10.83 -0.37
C GLY A 207 2.36 -10.40 1.09
N SER A 208 1.79 -11.12 2.00
CA SER A 208 0.99 -12.35 1.91
C SER A 208 -0.48 -12.12 1.52
N GLY A 209 -0.96 -10.88 1.47
CA GLY A 209 -2.36 -10.56 1.23
C GLY A 209 -2.88 -11.10 -0.11
N CYS A 210 -4.13 -11.55 -0.08
CA CYS A 210 -4.84 -12.11 -1.24
C CYS A 210 -6.15 -11.39 -1.44
N PHE A 211 -6.67 -11.38 -2.66
CA PHE A 211 -7.94 -10.73 -2.96
C PHE A 211 -8.70 -11.38 -4.11
N VAL A 212 -10.01 -11.09 -4.16
CA VAL A 212 -10.90 -11.32 -5.30
C VAL A 212 -11.60 -10.02 -5.65
N GLU A 213 -11.72 -9.74 -6.95
CA GLU A 213 -12.40 -8.57 -7.49
C GLU A 213 -13.87 -8.87 -7.81
N PHE A 214 -14.76 -7.90 -7.55
CA PHE A 214 -16.20 -7.97 -7.81
C PHE A 214 -16.68 -6.68 -8.50
N ALA A 215 -17.72 -6.80 -9.29
CA ALA A 215 -18.33 -5.67 -9.98
C ALA A 215 -19.21 -4.78 -9.07
N SER A 216 -19.60 -5.25 -7.87
CA SER A 216 -20.45 -4.50 -6.95
C SER A 216 -20.15 -4.82 -5.48
N GLN A 217 -20.52 -3.90 -4.59
CA GLN A 217 -20.43 -4.06 -3.15
C GLN A 217 -21.22 -5.28 -2.67
N SER A 218 -22.46 -5.41 -3.12
CA SER A 218 -23.33 -6.51 -2.73
C SER A 218 -22.74 -7.88 -3.08
N ALA A 219 -22.12 -8.00 -4.29
CA ALA A 219 -21.46 -9.23 -4.69
C ALA A 219 -20.22 -9.52 -3.84
N ALA A 220 -19.42 -8.48 -3.50
CA ALA A 220 -18.27 -8.63 -2.62
C ALA A 220 -18.69 -9.04 -1.19
N GLU A 221 -19.72 -8.44 -0.64
CA GLU A 221 -20.24 -8.80 0.69
C GLU A 221 -20.81 -10.21 0.73
N GLN A 222 -21.53 -10.63 -0.32
CA GLN A 222 -21.98 -12.02 -0.47
C GLN A 222 -20.81 -12.99 -0.57
N GLY A 223 -19.77 -12.64 -1.34
CA GLY A 223 -18.56 -13.42 -1.42
C GLY A 223 -17.88 -13.55 -0.04
N ARG A 224 -17.68 -12.42 0.65
CA ARG A 224 -17.08 -12.41 1.99
C ARG A 224 -17.88 -13.26 2.99
N SER A 225 -19.21 -13.27 2.91
CA SER A 225 -20.04 -14.04 3.84
C SER A 225 -19.89 -15.56 3.71
N LYS A 226 -19.34 -16.05 2.61
CA LYS A 226 -19.07 -17.48 2.36
C LYS A 226 -17.71 -17.90 2.89
N LEU A 227 -16.82 -16.96 3.20
CA LEU A 227 -15.49 -17.29 3.71
C LEU A 227 -15.55 -17.77 5.16
N PRO A 228 -14.62 -18.67 5.58
CA PRO A 228 -14.44 -19.04 6.97
C PRO A 228 -14.29 -17.80 7.87
N LYS A 229 -14.93 -17.81 9.03
CA LYS A 229 -14.92 -16.66 9.97
C LYS A 229 -13.54 -16.38 10.57
N GLU A 230 -12.68 -17.37 10.56
CA GLU A 230 -11.31 -17.32 11.05
C GLU A 230 -10.40 -16.51 10.12
N LEU A 231 -10.78 -16.39 8.84
CA LEU A 231 -10.05 -15.57 7.89
C LEU A 231 -10.34 -14.09 8.12
N ARG A 232 -9.27 -13.32 8.28
CA ARG A 232 -9.35 -11.87 8.36
C ARG A 232 -9.68 -11.29 7.00
N ALA A 233 -10.96 -11.21 6.67
CA ALA A 233 -11.46 -10.74 5.39
C ALA A 233 -12.17 -9.39 5.51
N ARG A 234 -11.92 -8.51 4.56
CA ARG A 234 -12.54 -7.18 4.45
C ARG A 234 -13.06 -6.94 3.03
N VAL A 235 -14.18 -6.23 2.93
CA VAL A 235 -14.65 -5.64 1.67
C VAL A 235 -14.13 -4.21 1.58
N ALA A 236 -13.61 -3.81 0.42
CA ALA A 236 -13.14 -2.47 0.13
C ALA A 236 -13.49 -2.05 -1.30
N ALA A 237 -13.80 -0.79 -1.51
CA ALA A 237 -14.00 -0.23 -2.84
C ALA A 237 -12.68 0.20 -3.46
N GLY A 238 -12.52 -0.05 -4.76
CA GLY A 238 -11.45 0.56 -5.53
C GLY A 238 -11.80 2.01 -5.82
N VAL A 239 -10.88 2.93 -5.49
CA VAL A 239 -11.05 4.37 -5.72
C VAL A 239 -10.13 4.86 -6.84
N ALA A 240 -10.56 5.91 -7.55
CA ALA A 240 -9.76 6.52 -8.61
C ALA A 240 -8.70 7.49 -8.05
N ARG A 241 -8.97 8.06 -6.86
CA ARG A 241 -8.17 9.06 -6.18
C ARG A 241 -8.06 8.73 -4.70
N SER A 242 -6.93 9.05 -4.11
CA SER A 242 -6.70 8.87 -2.67
C SER A 242 -7.63 9.78 -1.86
N PRO A 243 -8.30 9.25 -0.82
CA PRO A 243 -9.09 10.04 0.13
C PRO A 243 -8.28 11.17 0.81
N LEU A 244 -6.96 11.00 0.91
CA LEU A 244 -6.06 12.05 1.41
C LEU A 244 -6.16 13.34 0.58
N LEU A 245 -6.13 13.21 -0.76
CA LEU A 245 -6.19 14.38 -1.64
C LEU A 245 -7.53 15.10 -1.53
N ASP A 246 -8.63 14.34 -1.35
CA ASP A 246 -9.96 14.92 -1.16
C ASP A 246 -10.06 15.65 0.19
N ALA A 247 -9.47 15.09 1.25
CA ALA A 247 -9.41 15.73 2.55
C ALA A 247 -8.58 17.03 2.53
N LEU A 248 -7.50 17.08 1.78
CA LEU A 248 -6.66 18.26 1.65
C LEU A 248 -7.32 19.42 0.86
N GLU A 249 -8.25 19.13 -0.03
CA GLU A 249 -9.01 20.15 -0.76
C GLU A 249 -10.10 20.81 0.08
N GLN A 250 -10.54 20.13 1.16
CA GLN A 250 -11.59 20.62 2.08
C GLN A 250 -11.04 21.52 3.20
N HIS A 251 -9.72 21.61 3.35
CA HIS A 251 -9.00 22.36 4.39
C HIS A 251 -7.94 23.28 3.78
#